data_dd55e690de59d28e00ad209705cbeda8
#
_entry.id   dd55e690de59d28e00ad209705cbeda8
#
_cell.length_a   1.000
_cell.length_b   1.000
_cell.length_c   1.000
_cell.angle_alpha   90.00
_cell.angle_beta   90.00
_cell.angle_gamma   90.00
#
_symmetry.space_group_name_H-M   'P 1'
#
loop_
_entity.id
_entity.type
_entity.pdbx_description
1 polymer ?
#
loop_
_entity_poly.entity_id
_entity_poly.type
_entity_poly.pdbx_seq_one_letter_code
_entity_poly.pdbx_strand_id
1 'polypeptide(L)'
;MRFKPYWGKDGGITISGGEPLLQIDFVIELFKKAKELGINTCIDTAGNPFTKEEPFFSKFEELMKYTDLLLLDLKEINPARHKDLTGFDNSNIIEMAKYLSEINKPVWIRHVLVPEHSDFDEDLDALGDFIDTLSNVDL
;
A
#
# COMPACT_ATOMS: atom_id res chain seq x y z
N MET A 1 -13.29 8.02 22.39
CA MET A 1 -12.15 8.39 21.50
C MET A 1 -11.98 9.90 21.49
N ARG A 2 -10.81 10.40 21.95
CA ARG A 2 -10.54 11.83 22.14
C ARG A 2 -10.52 12.64 20.84
N PHE A 3 -10.10 12.03 19.73
CA PHE A 3 -9.88 12.73 18.46
C PHE A 3 -11.00 12.53 17.42
N LYS A 4 -12.00 11.70 17.71
CA LYS A 4 -13.12 11.43 16.80
C LYS A 4 -13.80 12.71 16.25
N PRO A 5 -13.96 13.80 17.03
CA PRO A 5 -14.56 15.04 16.50
C PRO A 5 -13.76 15.70 15.38
N TYR A 6 -12.46 15.43 15.28
CA TYR A 6 -11.58 16.03 14.26
C TYR A 6 -11.59 15.25 12.93
N TRP A 7 -12.09 14.01 12.92
CA TRP A 7 -12.08 13.15 11.72
C TRP A 7 -13.23 13.42 10.75
N GLY A 8 -14.26 14.15 11.21
CA GLY A 8 -15.46 14.33 10.41
C GLY A 8 -16.15 13.02 10.10
N LYS A 9 -16.68 12.91 8.87
CA LYS A 9 -17.35 11.68 8.40
C LYS A 9 -16.38 10.70 7.72
N ASP A 10 -15.31 11.22 7.15
CA ASP A 10 -14.41 10.47 6.25
C ASP A 10 -13.03 10.19 6.87
N GLY A 11 -12.76 10.71 8.05
CA GLY A 11 -11.52 10.46 8.76
C GLY A 11 -11.47 9.08 9.42
N GLY A 12 -10.24 8.66 9.77
CA GLY A 12 -10.02 7.34 10.33
C GLY A 12 -8.67 7.19 10.99
N ILE A 13 -8.15 5.98 10.93
CA ILE A 13 -6.81 5.64 11.39
C ILE A 13 -5.96 5.16 10.22
N THR A 14 -4.72 5.63 10.18
CA THR A 14 -3.70 5.11 9.27
C THR A 14 -2.63 4.41 10.09
N ILE A 15 -2.28 3.20 9.71
CA ILE A 15 -1.14 2.49 10.26
C ILE A 15 0.03 2.67 9.31
N SER A 16 1.12 3.21 9.84
CA SER A 16 2.38 3.39 9.13
C SER A 16 3.56 3.13 10.10
N GLY A 17 4.78 3.38 9.64
CA GLY A 17 5.98 3.26 10.46
C GLY A 17 6.53 1.84 10.53
N GLY A 18 7.85 1.69 10.22
CA GLY A 18 8.38 0.40 9.82
C GLY A 18 7.60 -0.15 8.60
N GLU A 19 7.26 -1.43 8.63
CA GLU A 19 6.40 -2.06 7.62
C GLU A 19 5.23 -2.77 8.31
N PRO A 20 3.99 -2.24 8.19
CA PRO A 20 2.83 -2.80 8.90
C PRO A 20 2.53 -4.26 8.54
N LEU A 21 2.81 -4.67 7.30
CA LEU A 21 2.55 -6.04 6.84
C LEU A 21 3.41 -7.09 7.54
N LEU A 22 4.53 -6.70 8.18
CA LEU A 22 5.31 -7.59 9.05
C LEU A 22 4.56 -7.95 10.35
N GLN A 23 3.56 -7.16 10.72
CA GLN A 23 2.72 -7.37 11.91
C GLN A 23 1.26 -7.61 11.52
N ILE A 24 1.04 -8.32 10.42
CA ILE A 24 -0.26 -8.46 9.77
C ILE A 24 -1.37 -8.95 10.71
N ASP A 25 -1.08 -9.89 11.61
CA ASP A 25 -2.05 -10.41 12.57
C ASP A 25 -2.54 -9.31 13.53
N PHE A 26 -1.62 -8.47 14.00
CA PHE A 26 -1.98 -7.33 14.85
C PHE A 26 -2.81 -6.30 14.09
N VAL A 27 -2.44 -6.01 12.84
CA VAL A 27 -3.16 -5.04 12.00
C VAL A 27 -4.59 -5.51 11.73
N ILE A 28 -4.78 -6.81 11.44
CA ILE A 28 -6.10 -7.41 11.25
C ILE A 28 -6.99 -7.18 12.49
N GLU A 29 -6.50 -7.54 13.67
CA GLU A 29 -7.27 -7.40 14.91
C GLU A 29 -7.59 -5.93 15.25
N LEU A 30 -6.65 -5.02 14.98
CA LEU A 30 -6.87 -3.60 15.17
C LEU A 30 -7.93 -3.05 14.21
N PHE A 31 -7.86 -3.43 12.92
CA PHE A 31 -8.82 -2.96 11.93
C PHE A 31 -10.21 -3.55 12.12
N LYS A 32 -10.34 -4.81 12.54
CA LYS A 32 -11.62 -5.38 12.97
C LYS A 32 -12.29 -4.50 14.02
N LYS A 33 -11.56 -4.16 15.08
CA LYS A 33 -12.07 -3.28 16.15
C LYS A 33 -12.39 -1.86 15.66
N ALA A 34 -11.60 -1.32 14.74
CA ALA A 34 -11.87 -0.02 14.14
C ALA A 34 -13.18 -0.04 13.34
N LYS A 35 -13.39 -1.08 12.54
CA LYS A 35 -14.62 -1.25 11.74
C LYS A 35 -15.86 -1.45 12.61
N GLU A 36 -15.77 -2.18 13.74
CA GLU A 36 -16.86 -2.29 14.73
C GLU A 36 -17.29 -0.92 15.29
N LEU A 37 -16.38 0.04 15.32
CA LEU A 37 -16.63 1.41 15.79
C LEU A 37 -16.99 2.40 14.66
N GLY A 38 -17.12 1.90 13.42
CA GLY A 38 -17.42 2.72 12.24
C GLY A 38 -16.27 3.68 11.88
N ILE A 39 -15.00 3.24 12.07
CA ILE A 39 -13.82 4.04 11.80
C ILE A 39 -13.21 3.58 10.49
N ASN A 40 -12.86 4.52 9.61
CA ASN A 40 -12.13 4.22 8.39
C ASN A 40 -10.69 3.80 8.71
N THR A 41 -10.17 2.91 7.87
CA THR A 41 -8.88 2.25 8.07
C THR A 41 -8.01 2.40 6.84
N CYS A 42 -6.75 2.77 7.06
CA CYS A 42 -5.77 2.93 5.99
C CYS A 42 -4.45 2.27 6.39
N ILE A 43 -3.79 1.63 5.43
CA ILE A 43 -2.43 1.09 5.58
C ILE A 43 -1.49 1.90 4.72
N ASP A 44 -0.40 2.36 5.29
CA ASP A 44 0.74 2.97 4.60
C ASP A 44 1.88 1.94 4.57
N THR A 45 2.17 1.40 3.39
CA THR A 45 3.09 0.26 3.21
C THR A 45 4.00 0.43 1.99
N ALA A 46 5.21 -0.08 2.10
CA ALA A 46 6.10 -0.25 0.96
C ALA A 46 5.80 -1.53 0.14
N GLY A 47 4.90 -2.39 0.61
CA GLY A 47 4.47 -3.60 -0.11
C GLY A 47 5.49 -4.73 -0.17
N ASN A 48 6.69 -4.53 0.36
CA ASN A 48 7.79 -5.50 0.21
C ASN A 48 7.51 -6.89 0.82
N PRO A 49 6.78 -7.05 1.95
CA PRO A 49 6.43 -8.37 2.47
C PRO A 49 5.36 -9.12 1.67
N PHE A 50 4.72 -8.48 0.69
CA PHE A 50 3.65 -9.13 -0.06
C PHE A 50 4.13 -10.37 -0.80
N THR A 51 3.35 -11.43 -0.70
CA THR A 51 3.51 -12.68 -1.46
C THR A 51 2.18 -13.39 -1.55
N LYS A 52 1.96 -14.13 -2.65
CA LYS A 52 0.81 -15.03 -2.81
C LYS A 52 1.03 -16.41 -2.17
N GLU A 53 2.12 -16.58 -1.41
CA GLU A 53 2.38 -17.80 -0.68
C GLU A 53 1.64 -17.83 0.67
N GLU A 54 1.22 -19.04 1.07
CA GLU A 54 0.61 -19.27 2.38
C GLU A 54 1.68 -19.36 3.49
N PRO A 55 1.39 -18.91 4.72
CA PRO A 55 0.08 -18.43 5.22
C PRO A 55 -0.14 -16.92 5.05
N PHE A 56 0.78 -16.18 4.40
CA PHE A 56 0.68 -14.73 4.29
C PHE A 56 -0.53 -14.32 3.45
N PHE A 57 -0.76 -14.98 2.32
CA PHE A 57 -1.79 -14.57 1.37
C PHE A 57 -3.20 -14.62 1.98
N SER A 58 -3.56 -15.71 2.65
CA SER A 58 -4.85 -15.79 3.36
C SER A 58 -5.04 -14.69 4.41
N LYS A 59 -3.96 -14.33 5.11
CA LYS A 59 -3.99 -13.21 6.08
C LYS A 59 -4.15 -11.87 5.38
N PHE A 60 -3.50 -11.69 4.24
CA PHE A 60 -3.62 -10.46 3.46
C PHE A 60 -5.05 -10.30 2.92
N GLU A 61 -5.66 -11.36 2.41
CA GLU A 61 -7.07 -11.35 1.99
C GLU A 61 -8.01 -11.02 3.16
N GLU A 62 -7.76 -11.58 4.35
CA GLU A 62 -8.54 -11.25 5.54
C GLU A 62 -8.37 -9.77 5.93
N LEU A 63 -7.14 -9.25 5.89
CA LEU A 63 -6.85 -7.84 6.17
C LEU A 63 -7.60 -6.91 5.20
N MET A 64 -7.66 -7.26 3.91
CA MET A 64 -8.35 -6.45 2.90
C MET A 64 -9.84 -6.29 3.16
N LYS A 65 -10.49 -7.21 3.88
CA LYS A 65 -11.90 -7.06 4.28
C LYS A 65 -12.15 -5.89 5.23
N TYR A 66 -11.14 -5.51 5.98
CA TYR A 66 -11.21 -4.45 7.01
C TYR A 66 -10.42 -3.20 6.64
N THR A 67 -9.79 -3.16 5.48
CA THR A 67 -9.02 -2.01 4.98
C THR A 67 -9.85 -1.22 3.98
N ASP A 68 -9.99 0.08 4.18
CA ASP A 68 -10.72 0.95 3.25
C ASP A 68 -9.79 1.54 2.18
N LEU A 69 -8.55 1.86 2.52
CA LEU A 69 -7.58 2.49 1.63
C LEU A 69 -6.17 1.95 1.89
N LEU A 70 -5.38 1.84 0.84
CA LEU A 70 -3.93 1.65 0.95
C LEU A 70 -3.19 2.86 0.37
N LEU A 71 -2.16 3.29 1.09
CA LEU A 71 -1.09 4.14 0.56
C LEU A 71 0.06 3.21 0.21
N LEU A 72 0.32 3.02 -1.07
CA LEU A 72 1.36 2.12 -1.56
C LEU A 72 2.57 2.93 -2.04
N ASP A 73 3.70 2.78 -1.36
CA ASP A 73 4.96 3.38 -1.76
C ASP A 73 5.59 2.59 -2.92
N LEU A 74 5.53 3.12 -4.12
CA LEU A 74 6.30 2.64 -5.26
C LEU A 74 7.52 3.54 -5.47
N LYS A 75 8.62 3.18 -4.80
CA LYS A 75 9.82 4.03 -4.69
C LYS A 75 10.61 4.15 -5.99
N GLU A 76 10.53 3.14 -6.86
CA GLU A 76 11.15 3.11 -8.18
C GLU A 76 10.51 1.99 -9.01
N ILE A 77 10.15 2.30 -10.24
CA ILE A 77 9.52 1.32 -11.16
C ILE A 77 10.55 0.38 -11.78
N ASN A 78 11.76 0.87 -12.04
CA ASN A 78 12.85 0.07 -12.58
C ASN A 78 13.41 -0.88 -11.51
N PRO A 79 13.36 -2.22 -11.70
CA PRO A 79 13.75 -3.19 -10.67
C PRO A 79 15.21 -3.06 -10.21
N ALA A 80 16.13 -2.73 -11.15
CA ALA A 80 17.55 -2.59 -10.82
C ALA A 80 17.79 -1.34 -9.96
N ARG A 81 17.23 -0.19 -10.36
CA ARG A 81 17.32 1.05 -9.60
C ARG A 81 16.60 0.93 -8.25
N HIS A 82 15.45 0.25 -8.21
CA HIS A 82 14.76 -0.02 -6.96
C HIS A 82 15.63 -0.81 -5.98
N LYS A 83 16.36 -1.81 -6.49
CA LYS A 83 17.28 -2.61 -5.70
C LYS A 83 18.47 -1.79 -5.19
N ASP A 84 19.01 -0.91 -6.03
CA ASP A 84 20.10 -0.01 -5.63
C ASP A 84 19.63 0.98 -4.55
N LEU A 85 18.39 1.47 -4.64
CA LEU A 85 17.82 2.42 -3.70
C LEU A 85 17.40 1.79 -2.37
N THR A 86 16.85 0.57 -2.38
CA THR A 86 16.18 -0.05 -1.22
C THR A 86 16.83 -1.32 -0.72
N GLY A 87 17.73 -1.93 -1.50
CA GLY A 87 18.32 -3.24 -1.23
C GLY A 87 17.49 -4.43 -1.75
N PHE A 88 16.26 -4.21 -2.24
CA PHE A 88 15.34 -5.24 -2.73
C PHE A 88 14.82 -4.87 -4.12
N ASP A 89 14.45 -5.85 -4.94
CA ASP A 89 13.69 -5.57 -6.16
C ASP A 89 12.23 -5.20 -5.82
N ASN A 90 11.47 -4.75 -6.84
CA ASN A 90 10.10 -4.29 -6.67
C ASN A 90 9.03 -5.30 -7.13
N SER A 91 9.39 -6.54 -7.41
CA SER A 91 8.47 -7.56 -7.95
C SER A 91 7.25 -7.77 -7.06
N ASN A 92 7.47 -7.88 -5.75
CA ASN A 92 6.40 -8.06 -4.76
C ASN A 92 5.45 -6.86 -4.73
N ILE A 93 5.99 -5.65 -4.86
CA ILE A 93 5.21 -4.41 -4.84
C ILE A 93 4.32 -4.31 -6.08
N ILE A 94 4.88 -4.61 -7.24
CA ILE A 94 4.16 -4.66 -8.52
C ILE A 94 3.07 -5.73 -8.50
N GLU A 95 3.38 -6.91 -7.95
CA GLU A 95 2.39 -7.99 -7.81
C GLU A 95 1.26 -7.58 -6.84
N MET A 96 1.59 -6.93 -5.73
CA MET A 96 0.61 -6.38 -4.79
C MET A 96 -0.31 -5.36 -5.47
N ALA A 97 0.25 -4.39 -6.21
CA ALA A 97 -0.53 -3.37 -6.91
C ALA A 97 -1.52 -3.99 -7.91
N LYS A 98 -1.07 -4.98 -8.70
CA LYS A 98 -1.91 -5.73 -9.63
C LYS A 98 -3.03 -6.48 -8.91
N TYR A 99 -2.70 -7.19 -7.83
CA TYR A 99 -3.71 -7.91 -7.03
C TYR A 99 -4.76 -6.95 -6.44
N LEU A 100 -4.33 -5.81 -5.89
CA LEU A 100 -5.26 -4.80 -5.37
C LEU A 100 -6.17 -4.24 -6.46
N SER A 101 -5.67 -4.10 -7.69
CA SER A 101 -6.48 -3.72 -8.86
C SER A 101 -7.50 -4.81 -9.22
N GLU A 102 -7.09 -6.10 -9.23
CA GLU A 102 -7.97 -7.24 -9.51
C GLU A 102 -9.18 -7.29 -8.54
N ILE A 103 -8.96 -7.00 -7.26
CA ILE A 103 -10.03 -6.98 -6.24
C ILE A 103 -10.71 -5.61 -6.09
N ASN A 104 -10.36 -4.66 -6.95
CA ASN A 104 -10.87 -3.27 -6.93
C ASN A 104 -10.76 -2.59 -5.56
N LYS A 105 -9.62 -2.79 -4.87
CA LYS A 105 -9.33 -2.17 -3.57
C LYS A 105 -8.78 -0.76 -3.78
N PRO A 106 -9.36 0.30 -3.16
CA PRO A 106 -8.85 1.66 -3.30
C PRO A 106 -7.38 1.78 -2.90
N VAL A 107 -6.58 2.36 -3.79
CA VAL A 107 -5.13 2.56 -3.60
C VAL A 107 -4.74 3.97 -4.02
N TRP A 108 -3.94 4.63 -3.18
CA TRP A 108 -3.16 5.79 -3.57
C TRP A 108 -1.71 5.36 -3.73
N ILE A 109 -1.13 5.62 -4.90
CA ILE A 109 0.28 5.36 -5.14
C ILE A 109 1.06 6.61 -4.75
N ARG A 110 2.09 6.40 -3.93
CA ARG A 110 3.03 7.44 -3.54
C ARG A 110 4.40 7.13 -4.13
N HIS A 111 4.96 8.12 -4.83
CA HIS A 111 6.33 8.09 -5.33
C HIS A 111 7.08 9.29 -4.79
N VAL A 112 8.27 9.06 -4.25
CA VAL A 112 9.12 10.13 -3.71
C VAL A 112 10.24 10.39 -4.69
N LEU A 113 10.29 11.60 -5.23
CA LEU A 113 11.36 12.03 -6.13
C LEU A 113 12.64 12.29 -5.32
N VAL A 114 13.64 11.47 -5.55
CA VAL A 114 14.98 11.62 -5.00
C VAL A 114 15.94 11.97 -6.14
N PRO A 115 16.53 13.17 -6.16
CA PRO A 115 17.42 13.60 -7.22
C PRO A 115 18.51 12.57 -7.50
N GLU A 116 18.72 12.28 -8.80
CA GLU A 116 19.71 11.32 -9.31
C GLU A 116 19.46 9.84 -8.93
N HIS A 117 18.29 9.53 -8.31
CA HIS A 117 17.95 8.17 -7.87
C HIS A 117 16.60 7.67 -8.34
N SER A 118 15.53 8.50 -8.25
CA SER A 118 14.18 8.14 -8.63
C SER A 118 13.44 9.26 -9.37
N ASP A 119 14.18 10.16 -10.03
CA ASP A 119 13.67 11.30 -10.77
C ASP A 119 14.00 11.25 -12.27
N PHE A 120 14.33 10.07 -12.79
CA PHE A 120 14.62 9.89 -14.21
C PHE A 120 13.31 9.92 -15.03
N ASP A 121 13.23 10.78 -16.07
CA ASP A 121 12.05 10.94 -16.91
C ASP A 121 11.54 9.60 -17.47
N GLU A 122 12.44 8.73 -17.93
CA GLU A 122 12.10 7.41 -18.46
C GLU A 122 11.41 6.48 -17.46
N ASP A 123 11.80 6.57 -16.18
CA ASP A 123 11.20 5.76 -15.10
C ASP A 123 9.87 6.38 -14.66
N LEU A 124 9.75 7.71 -14.67
CA LEU A 124 8.48 8.40 -14.40
C LEU A 124 7.44 8.11 -15.48
N ASP A 125 7.84 8.09 -16.75
CA ASP A 125 6.96 7.67 -17.86
C ASP A 125 6.52 6.20 -17.68
N ALA A 126 7.47 5.30 -17.38
CA ALA A 126 7.16 3.89 -17.14
C ALA A 126 6.26 3.68 -15.90
N LEU A 127 6.44 4.49 -14.85
CA LEU A 127 5.56 4.50 -13.68
C LEU A 127 4.13 4.95 -14.06
N GLY A 128 4.01 6.02 -14.87
CA GLY A 128 2.74 6.49 -15.40
C GLY A 128 2.04 5.41 -16.21
N ASP A 129 2.73 4.80 -17.17
CA ASP A 129 2.22 3.69 -17.97
C ASP A 129 1.75 2.51 -17.10
N PHE A 130 2.49 2.18 -16.05
CA PHE A 130 2.09 1.13 -15.11
C PHE A 130 0.82 1.51 -14.34
N ILE A 131 0.73 2.74 -13.82
CA ILE A 131 -0.45 3.22 -13.08
C ILE A 131 -1.69 3.18 -13.99
N ASP A 132 -1.57 3.55 -15.26
CA ASP A 132 -2.67 3.50 -16.21
C ASP A 132 -3.21 2.08 -16.47
N THR A 133 -2.44 1.04 -16.14
CA THR A 133 -2.93 -0.34 -16.18
C THR A 133 -3.80 -0.73 -14.99
N LEU A 134 -3.82 0.07 -13.93
CA LEU A 134 -4.54 -0.21 -12.69
C LEU A 134 -5.92 0.47 -12.69
N SER A 135 -6.96 -0.28 -12.32
CA SER A 135 -8.36 0.20 -12.37
C SER A 135 -8.85 0.86 -11.07
N ASN A 136 -8.03 0.84 -10.03
CA ASN A 136 -8.40 1.14 -8.64
C ASN A 136 -7.58 2.27 -8.00
N VAL A 137 -6.82 2.99 -8.80
CA VAL A 137 -6.01 4.13 -8.35
C VAL A 137 -6.83 5.39 -8.51
N ASP A 138 -7.14 6.06 -7.39
CA ASP A 138 -7.71 7.41 -7.40
C ASP A 138 -6.56 8.43 -7.50
N LEU A 139 -6.68 9.32 -8.47
CA LEU A 139 -5.73 10.41 -8.72
C LEU A 139 -6.13 11.68 -7.93
#